data_f021f61bd1ad47726237caf61f562d7b
#
_entry.id   f021f61bd1ad47726237caf61f562d7b
#
_cell.length_a   1.000
_cell.length_b   1.000
_cell.length_c   1.000
_cell.angle_alpha   90.00
_cell.angle_beta   90.00
_cell.angle_gamma   90.00
#
_symmetry.space_group_name_H-M   'P 1'
#
loop_
_entity.id
_entity.type
_entity.pdbx_description
1 polymer ?
#
loop_
_entity_poly.entity_id
_entity_poly.type
_entity_poly.pdbx_seq_one_letter_code
_entity_poly.pdbx_strand_id
1 'polypeptide(L)'
;MSDSPQADIAVIGGSGFYAFLPDPVEHEISTPYGDPSAPIGIAEVAGRRVAFLPRHGRHHDHPPHGIPYRANAWALRSLGVRQVLAPCAVGGLRDRVAPGDLVVPDQLVDRTHRRVGSFVESGAVHLPFADPYCPGVSRALAAADGDVRVGGTMVVIEGPRFSTRAESRHYAAQGWDLINRTGAPEAALAREMGQCYASLALVTDMDAGAESGDGVGQEAVFALFRQNLERLTGLLGSAIEGLPDPAVCACGSWWDGVDLTYEVPGIEGRR
;
A
#
# COMPACT_ATOMS: atom_id res chain seq x y z
N MET A 1 7.74 -29.32 9.89
CA MET A 1 7.48 -27.89 9.95
C MET A 1 8.48 -27.30 8.99
N SER A 2 8.05 -26.84 7.80
CA SER A 2 8.97 -26.20 6.86
C SER A 2 9.40 -24.87 7.48
N ASP A 3 10.70 -24.63 7.45
CA ASP A 3 11.33 -23.39 7.90
C ASP A 3 11.02 -22.28 6.87
N SER A 4 9.73 -21.91 6.80
CA SER A 4 9.30 -20.84 5.91
C SER A 4 9.92 -19.53 6.41
N PRO A 5 10.53 -18.74 5.53
CA PRO A 5 11.09 -17.46 5.93
C PRO A 5 10.00 -16.60 6.55
N GLN A 6 10.24 -16.10 7.77
CA GLN A 6 9.26 -15.30 8.50
C GLN A 6 9.68 -13.83 8.50
N ALA A 7 8.72 -12.96 8.27
CA ALA A 7 8.85 -11.53 8.43
C ALA A 7 7.58 -10.98 9.11
N ASP A 8 7.74 -10.09 10.08
CA ASP A 8 6.60 -9.51 10.82
C ASP A 8 6.00 -8.31 10.08
N ILE A 9 6.84 -7.63 9.31
CA ILE A 9 6.55 -6.36 8.65
C ILE A 9 6.82 -6.50 7.17
N ALA A 10 6.02 -5.80 6.35
CA ALA A 10 6.34 -5.62 4.94
C ALA A 10 6.34 -4.15 4.53
N VAL A 11 7.21 -3.84 3.55
CA VAL A 11 7.13 -2.62 2.76
C VAL A 11 6.77 -3.00 1.34
N ILE A 12 5.65 -2.48 0.81
CA ILE A 12 5.25 -2.66 -0.58
C ILE A 12 5.69 -1.40 -1.35
N GLY A 13 6.81 -1.51 -2.09
CA GLY A 13 7.39 -0.40 -2.83
C GLY A 13 6.60 -0.03 -4.10
N GLY A 14 6.29 1.24 -4.27
CA GLY A 14 5.63 1.81 -5.45
C GLY A 14 6.61 2.22 -6.56
N SER A 15 6.11 3.00 -7.52
CA SER A 15 6.90 3.55 -8.64
C SER A 15 8.11 4.35 -8.13
N GLY A 16 9.30 3.98 -8.58
CA GLY A 16 10.55 4.61 -8.14
C GLY A 16 11.15 4.05 -6.84
N PHE A 17 10.44 3.17 -6.13
CA PHE A 17 10.89 2.55 -4.88
C PHE A 17 11.03 1.03 -5.09
N TYR A 18 12.12 0.64 -5.76
CA TYR A 18 12.37 -0.76 -6.17
C TYR A 18 13.36 -1.49 -5.28
N ALA A 19 14.07 -0.78 -4.39
CA ALA A 19 14.98 -1.33 -3.40
C ALA A 19 14.83 -0.55 -2.09
N PHE A 20 14.76 -1.26 -1.00
CA PHE A 20 14.62 -0.70 0.35
C PHE A 20 15.57 -1.37 1.34
N LEU A 21 15.72 -2.69 1.21
CA LEU A 21 16.44 -3.50 2.18
C LEU A 21 17.95 -3.56 1.85
N PRO A 22 18.82 -3.52 2.87
CA PRO A 22 20.22 -3.87 2.69
C PRO A 22 20.37 -5.38 2.48
N ASP A 23 21.06 -5.79 1.43
CA ASP A 23 21.44 -7.19 1.12
C ASP A 23 20.33 -8.23 1.41
N PRO A 24 19.11 -8.10 0.81
CA PRO A 24 18.01 -8.98 1.11
C PRO A 24 18.24 -10.40 0.61
N VAL A 25 17.79 -11.38 1.38
CA VAL A 25 17.63 -12.76 0.88
C VAL A 25 16.29 -12.82 0.15
N GLU A 26 16.33 -13.23 -1.10
CA GLU A 26 15.15 -13.33 -1.95
C GLU A 26 14.45 -14.68 -1.83
N HIS A 27 13.12 -14.64 -1.82
CA HIS A 27 12.25 -15.80 -1.71
C HIS A 27 11.21 -15.79 -2.82
N GLU A 28 11.19 -16.86 -3.61
CA GLU A 28 10.10 -17.12 -4.56
C GLU A 28 8.93 -17.77 -3.80
N ILE A 29 7.78 -17.15 -3.86
CA ILE A 29 6.56 -17.62 -3.19
C ILE A 29 5.50 -17.88 -4.25
N SER A 30 5.04 -19.12 -4.33
CA SER A 30 3.87 -19.46 -5.14
C SER A 30 2.60 -19.38 -4.31
N THR A 31 1.53 -18.84 -4.89
CA THR A 31 0.25 -18.66 -4.22
C THR A 31 -0.89 -19.32 -4.99
N PRO A 32 -2.04 -19.59 -4.37
CA PRO A 32 -3.24 -20.05 -5.07
C PRO A 32 -3.77 -19.06 -6.12
N TYR A 33 -3.28 -17.81 -6.08
CA TYR A 33 -3.70 -16.70 -6.95
C TYR A 33 -2.66 -16.35 -8.02
N GLY A 34 -1.69 -17.24 -8.26
CA GLY A 34 -0.54 -17.02 -9.12
C GLY A 34 0.67 -16.49 -8.36
N ASP A 35 1.69 -16.08 -9.11
CA ASP A 35 2.92 -15.56 -8.52
C ASP A 35 2.76 -14.09 -8.11
N PRO A 36 3.43 -13.63 -7.04
CA PRO A 36 3.53 -12.21 -6.69
C PRO A 36 4.22 -11.41 -7.80
N SER A 37 4.13 -10.09 -7.69
CA SER A 37 4.75 -9.17 -8.67
C SER A 37 6.26 -9.31 -8.82
N ALA A 38 6.94 -9.87 -7.81
CA ALA A 38 8.37 -10.24 -7.82
C ALA A 38 8.68 -11.19 -6.67
N PRO A 39 9.86 -11.84 -6.66
CA PRO A 39 10.42 -12.48 -5.47
C PRO A 39 10.46 -11.47 -4.31
N ILE A 40 10.18 -11.96 -3.11
CA ILE A 40 10.11 -11.12 -1.90
C ILE A 40 11.47 -11.14 -1.21
N GLY A 41 12.09 -9.97 -1.10
CA GLY A 41 13.32 -9.81 -0.34
C GLY A 41 13.04 -9.72 1.15
N ILE A 42 13.85 -10.40 1.99
CA ILE A 42 13.78 -10.30 3.46
C ILE A 42 15.14 -9.89 4.00
N ALA A 43 15.16 -8.88 4.85
CA ALA A 43 16.35 -8.45 5.60
C ALA A 43 15.95 -7.88 6.97
N GLU A 44 16.94 -7.55 7.76
CA GLU A 44 16.74 -6.88 9.04
C GLU A 44 16.80 -5.35 8.87
N VAL A 45 15.80 -4.66 9.41
CA VAL A 45 15.74 -3.19 9.49
C VAL A 45 15.31 -2.82 10.90
N ALA A 46 16.08 -1.99 11.59
CA ALA A 46 15.83 -1.57 12.96
C ALA A 46 15.58 -2.75 13.93
N GLY A 47 16.33 -3.85 13.78
CA GLY A 47 16.19 -5.05 14.61
C GLY A 47 14.94 -5.90 14.34
N ARG A 48 14.20 -5.61 13.25
CA ARG A 48 12.97 -6.30 12.83
C ARG A 48 13.17 -6.98 11.49
N ARG A 49 12.60 -8.16 11.31
CA ARG A 49 12.59 -8.84 9.99
C ARG A 49 11.54 -8.22 9.09
N VAL A 50 12.00 -7.62 8.01
CA VAL A 50 11.17 -6.86 7.06
C VAL A 50 11.20 -7.53 5.70
N ALA A 51 10.02 -7.78 5.14
CA ALA A 51 9.82 -8.19 3.76
C ALA A 51 9.69 -6.95 2.86
N PHE A 52 10.27 -7.00 1.69
CA PHE A 52 10.10 -5.97 0.65
C PHE A 52 9.54 -6.59 -0.61
N LEU A 53 8.47 -6.00 -1.12
CA LEU A 53 7.83 -6.40 -2.37
C LEU A 53 7.72 -5.20 -3.31
N PRO A 54 8.40 -5.21 -4.49
CA PRO A 54 8.20 -4.18 -5.50
C PRO A 54 6.84 -4.40 -6.17
N ARG A 55 5.87 -3.53 -5.87
CA ARG A 55 4.46 -3.63 -6.30
C ARG A 55 4.29 -3.82 -7.79
N HIS A 56 5.09 -3.13 -8.59
CA HIS A 56 5.03 -3.17 -10.05
C HIS A 56 5.99 -4.19 -10.70
N GLY A 57 6.64 -5.05 -9.92
CA GLY A 57 7.77 -5.84 -10.39
C GLY A 57 9.09 -5.04 -10.35
N ARG A 58 10.21 -5.73 -10.58
CA ARG A 58 11.55 -5.12 -10.47
C ARG A 58 11.83 -4.06 -11.53
N HIS A 59 11.23 -4.24 -12.71
CA HIS A 59 11.45 -3.39 -13.89
C HIS A 59 10.18 -2.62 -14.30
N HIS A 60 9.23 -2.45 -13.36
CA HIS A 60 7.91 -1.87 -13.64
C HIS A 60 7.10 -2.67 -14.65
N ASP A 61 7.15 -3.99 -14.53
CA ASP A 61 6.57 -4.95 -15.48
C ASP A 61 5.02 -4.96 -15.44
N HIS A 62 4.46 -4.63 -14.28
CA HIS A 62 3.01 -4.65 -14.06
C HIS A 62 2.41 -3.24 -14.07
N PRO A 63 1.51 -2.90 -15.02
CA PRO A 63 0.71 -1.68 -14.92
C PRO A 63 -0.24 -1.75 -13.72
N PRO A 64 -0.76 -0.61 -13.21
CA PRO A 64 -1.60 -0.59 -12.00
C PRO A 64 -2.77 -1.59 -11.99
N HIS A 65 -3.43 -1.77 -13.13
CA HIS A 65 -4.55 -2.71 -13.29
C HIS A 65 -4.11 -4.17 -13.51
N GLY A 66 -2.82 -4.41 -13.74
CA GLY A 66 -2.25 -5.74 -13.95
C GLY A 66 -1.41 -6.26 -12.78
N ILE A 67 -1.33 -5.52 -11.69
CA ILE A 67 -0.65 -5.98 -10.47
C ILE A 67 -1.38 -7.20 -9.91
N PRO A 68 -0.67 -8.29 -9.54
CA PRO A 68 -1.28 -9.48 -8.94
C PRO A 68 -1.60 -9.25 -7.45
N TYR A 69 -2.53 -8.32 -7.15
CA TYR A 69 -2.82 -7.87 -5.79
C TYR A 69 -3.16 -8.98 -4.81
N ARG A 70 -3.96 -9.99 -5.22
CA ARG A 70 -4.30 -11.13 -4.36
C ARG A 70 -3.05 -11.97 -4.05
N ALA A 71 -2.26 -12.26 -5.06
CA ALA A 71 -1.01 -13.00 -4.87
C ALA A 71 -0.04 -12.25 -3.93
N ASN A 72 0.09 -10.94 -4.11
CA ASN A 72 0.94 -10.09 -3.27
C ASN A 72 0.52 -10.13 -1.79
N ALA A 73 -0.76 -9.89 -1.50
CA ALA A 73 -1.28 -9.87 -0.13
C ALA A 73 -1.19 -11.26 0.53
N TRP A 74 -1.52 -12.32 -0.22
CA TRP A 74 -1.45 -13.69 0.27
C TRP A 74 0.00 -14.12 0.55
N ALA A 75 0.93 -13.81 -0.36
CA ALA A 75 2.34 -14.17 -0.20
C ALA A 75 2.97 -13.47 1.02
N LEU A 76 2.70 -12.18 1.23
CA LEU A 76 3.14 -11.48 2.43
C LEU A 76 2.55 -12.12 3.69
N ARG A 77 1.27 -12.48 3.66
CA ARG A 77 0.62 -13.14 4.79
C ARG A 77 1.22 -14.51 5.07
N SER A 78 1.57 -15.32 4.05
CA SER A 78 2.18 -16.64 4.21
C SER A 78 3.58 -16.59 4.83
N LEU A 79 4.29 -15.47 4.69
CA LEU A 79 5.56 -15.20 5.37
C LEU A 79 5.39 -14.78 6.84
N GLY A 80 4.16 -14.64 7.33
CA GLY A 80 3.86 -14.18 8.69
C GLY A 80 3.60 -12.69 8.82
N VAL A 81 3.64 -11.92 7.74
CA VAL A 81 3.49 -10.45 7.77
C VAL A 81 2.14 -10.04 8.35
N ARG A 82 2.21 -9.21 9.40
CA ARG A 82 1.04 -8.64 10.08
C ARG A 82 0.92 -7.12 9.89
N GLN A 83 1.98 -6.43 9.54
CA GLN A 83 2.01 -4.98 9.37
C GLN A 83 2.60 -4.62 8.01
N VAL A 84 1.89 -3.77 7.25
CA VAL A 84 2.24 -3.39 5.89
C VAL A 84 2.32 -1.87 5.79
N LEU A 85 3.49 -1.37 5.42
CA LEU A 85 3.75 0.02 5.06
C LEU A 85 3.79 0.11 3.53
N ALA A 86 2.95 0.97 2.97
CA ALA A 86 2.76 1.07 1.52
C ALA A 86 3.10 2.47 0.99
N PRO A 87 4.39 2.80 0.78
CA PRO A 87 4.77 4.03 0.12
C PRO A 87 4.24 4.05 -1.32
N CYS A 88 3.74 5.23 -1.74
CA CYS A 88 3.20 5.42 -3.08
C CYS A 88 3.35 6.87 -3.56
N ALA A 89 3.48 7.04 -4.89
CA ALA A 89 3.36 8.33 -5.54
C ALA A 89 1.89 8.70 -5.74
N VAL A 90 1.55 9.96 -5.51
CA VAL A 90 0.19 10.50 -5.67
C VAL A 90 0.20 11.87 -6.32
N GLY A 91 -0.86 12.21 -7.03
CA GLY A 91 -1.16 13.59 -7.40
C GLY A 91 -1.92 14.30 -6.28
N GLY A 92 -1.65 15.59 -6.05
CA GLY A 92 -2.45 16.47 -5.22
C GLY A 92 -3.69 16.95 -5.98
N LEU A 93 -4.82 17.04 -5.29
CA LEU A 93 -6.09 17.53 -5.86
C LEU A 93 -6.49 18.90 -5.30
N ARG A 94 -5.90 19.32 -4.20
CA ARG A 94 -6.27 20.55 -3.47
C ARG A 94 -5.02 21.28 -2.96
N ASP A 95 -5.10 22.59 -2.83
CA ASP A 95 -4.00 23.50 -2.43
C ASP A 95 -3.43 23.23 -1.02
N ARG A 96 -4.09 22.38 -0.23
CA ARG A 96 -3.57 21.99 1.09
C ARG A 96 -2.42 20.98 1.03
N VAL A 97 -2.09 20.45 -0.12
CA VAL A 97 -0.94 19.61 -0.37
C VAL A 97 -0.14 20.16 -1.55
N ALA A 98 1.17 19.92 -1.55
CA ALA A 98 2.07 20.37 -2.60
C ALA A 98 3.07 19.29 -2.98
N PRO A 99 3.66 19.32 -4.19
CA PRO A 99 4.73 18.42 -4.57
C PRO A 99 5.88 18.43 -3.54
N GLY A 100 6.30 17.23 -3.11
CA GLY A 100 7.27 17.02 -2.05
C GLY A 100 6.65 16.76 -0.66
N ASP A 101 5.34 17.04 -0.46
CA ASP A 101 4.67 16.69 0.79
C ASP A 101 4.57 15.17 0.95
N LEU A 102 4.75 14.72 2.20
CA LEU A 102 4.43 13.37 2.65
C LEU A 102 3.11 13.38 3.41
N VAL A 103 2.21 12.49 3.03
CA VAL A 103 0.86 12.42 3.61
C VAL A 103 0.56 10.97 4.04
N VAL A 104 0.04 10.81 5.24
CA VAL A 104 -0.59 9.57 5.72
C VAL A 104 -2.10 9.76 5.61
N PRO A 105 -2.76 9.24 4.55
CA PRO A 105 -4.19 9.41 4.36
C PRO A 105 -4.96 8.60 5.40
N ASP A 106 -6.18 9.04 5.73
CA ASP A 106 -7.10 8.37 6.65
C ASP A 106 -8.31 7.77 5.95
N GLN A 107 -8.61 8.19 4.72
CA GLN A 107 -9.75 7.70 3.95
C GLN A 107 -9.36 7.34 2.50
N LEU A 108 -10.15 6.42 1.92
CA LEU A 108 -9.95 5.90 0.59
C LEU A 108 -11.29 5.84 -0.17
N VAL A 109 -11.26 6.28 -1.42
CA VAL A 109 -12.38 6.11 -2.37
C VAL A 109 -11.90 5.27 -3.54
N ASP A 110 -12.49 4.09 -3.73
CA ASP A 110 -12.17 3.21 -4.85
C ASP A 110 -13.00 3.57 -6.10
N ARG A 111 -12.33 3.93 -7.18
CA ARG A 111 -12.88 4.18 -8.52
C ARG A 111 -12.29 3.23 -9.56
N THR A 112 -11.70 2.11 -9.12
CA THR A 112 -11.23 1.05 -10.01
C THR A 112 -12.40 0.16 -10.46
N HIS A 113 -12.24 -0.60 -11.55
CA HIS A 113 -13.37 -1.36 -12.11
C HIS A 113 -13.01 -2.69 -12.80
N ARG A 114 -11.70 -2.98 -12.96
CA ARG A 114 -11.24 -4.23 -13.62
C ARG A 114 -10.41 -5.13 -12.74
N ARG A 115 -10.27 -4.78 -11.46
CA ARG A 115 -9.42 -5.49 -10.51
C ARG A 115 -10.24 -6.47 -9.69
N VAL A 116 -9.67 -7.64 -9.41
CA VAL A 116 -10.26 -8.54 -8.42
C VAL A 116 -9.92 -7.99 -7.03
N GLY A 117 -10.91 -7.48 -6.34
CA GLY A 117 -10.76 -6.72 -5.09
C GLY A 117 -11.06 -7.49 -3.81
N SER A 118 -11.23 -8.82 -3.87
CA SER A 118 -11.57 -9.65 -2.72
C SER A 118 -11.04 -11.07 -2.88
N PHE A 119 -10.78 -11.75 -1.75
CA PHE A 119 -10.56 -13.19 -1.66
C PHE A 119 -11.89 -13.97 -1.56
N VAL A 120 -12.98 -13.29 -1.26
CA VAL A 120 -14.32 -13.90 -1.18
C VAL A 120 -14.82 -14.18 -2.60
N GLU A 121 -14.84 -15.45 -3.00
CA GLU A 121 -15.33 -15.90 -4.31
C GLU A 121 -16.74 -16.52 -4.22
N SER A 122 -17.21 -16.82 -3.02
CA SER A 122 -18.54 -17.38 -2.77
C SER A 122 -19.00 -17.05 -1.34
N GLY A 123 -20.31 -17.12 -1.12
CA GLY A 123 -20.91 -16.87 0.19
C GLY A 123 -21.06 -15.38 0.51
N ALA A 124 -21.28 -15.08 1.78
CA ALA A 124 -21.58 -13.73 2.27
C ALA A 124 -20.64 -13.36 3.43
N VAL A 125 -19.43 -12.96 3.10
CA VAL A 125 -18.47 -12.41 4.05
C VAL A 125 -18.37 -10.90 3.83
N HIS A 126 -18.66 -10.11 4.85
CA HIS A 126 -18.66 -8.64 4.77
C HIS A 126 -17.53 -8.05 5.62
N LEU A 127 -16.53 -7.48 4.94
CA LEU A 127 -15.40 -6.84 5.56
C LEU A 127 -15.80 -5.50 6.22
N PRO A 128 -15.53 -5.26 7.52
CA PRO A 128 -15.68 -3.94 8.10
C PRO A 128 -14.55 -3.02 7.58
N PHE A 129 -14.91 -1.97 6.84
CA PHE A 129 -13.97 -1.14 6.10
C PHE A 129 -14.25 0.37 6.18
N ALA A 130 -14.96 0.81 7.23
CA ALA A 130 -15.21 2.24 7.47
C ALA A 130 -13.88 3.03 7.63
N ASP A 131 -12.89 2.40 8.28
CA ASP A 131 -11.54 2.93 8.46
C ASP A 131 -10.56 2.03 7.68
N PRO A 132 -10.20 2.38 6.44
CA PRO A 132 -9.41 1.52 5.57
C PRO A 132 -7.98 1.30 6.05
N TYR A 133 -7.41 2.27 6.76
CA TYR A 133 -6.04 2.24 7.24
C TYR A 133 -5.93 1.90 8.72
N CYS A 134 -4.88 1.13 9.07
CA CYS A 134 -4.61 0.77 10.46
C CYS A 134 -4.16 1.99 11.27
N PRO A 135 -4.86 2.38 12.33
CA PRO A 135 -4.48 3.56 13.11
C PRO A 135 -3.12 3.43 13.80
N GLY A 136 -2.69 2.20 14.13
CA GLY A 136 -1.38 1.92 14.73
C GLY A 136 -0.24 2.21 13.76
N VAL A 137 -0.33 1.66 12.54
CA VAL A 137 0.68 1.88 11.48
C VAL A 137 0.67 3.32 11.01
N SER A 138 -0.52 3.93 10.84
CA SER A 138 -0.64 5.35 10.47
C SER A 138 0.03 6.27 11.48
N ARG A 139 -0.14 6.03 12.78
CA ARG A 139 0.54 6.81 13.83
C ARG A 139 2.06 6.64 13.80
N ALA A 140 2.56 5.43 13.57
CA ALA A 140 4.01 5.19 13.46
C ALA A 140 4.61 5.95 12.27
N LEU A 141 3.96 5.91 11.10
CA LEU A 141 4.36 6.68 9.92
C LEU A 141 4.35 8.20 10.19
N ALA A 142 3.29 8.70 10.83
CA ALA A 142 3.15 10.12 11.15
C ALA A 142 4.18 10.62 12.18
N ALA A 143 4.58 9.76 13.11
CA ALA A 143 5.53 10.11 14.16
C ALA A 143 7.00 10.04 13.69
N ALA A 144 7.26 9.38 12.57
CA ALA A 144 8.62 9.13 12.08
C ALA A 144 9.30 10.38 11.48
N ASP A 145 8.52 11.38 11.05
CA ASP A 145 9.00 12.65 10.53
C ASP A 145 7.97 13.74 10.85
N GLY A 146 8.39 14.81 11.53
CA GLY A 146 7.51 15.89 12.01
C GLY A 146 6.80 16.69 10.90
N ASP A 147 7.25 16.58 9.66
CA ASP A 147 6.66 17.25 8.50
C ASP A 147 5.63 16.38 7.76
N VAL A 148 5.35 15.16 8.24
CA VAL A 148 4.32 14.29 7.64
C VAL A 148 2.93 14.85 7.95
N ARG A 149 2.15 15.09 6.91
CA ARG A 149 0.75 15.48 7.04
C ARG A 149 -0.12 14.26 7.36
N VAL A 150 -1.09 14.44 8.23
CA VAL A 150 -2.01 13.37 8.64
C VAL A 150 -3.42 13.69 8.18
N GLY A 151 -4.10 12.67 7.68
CA GLY A 151 -5.47 12.77 7.20
C GLY A 151 -5.56 13.14 5.72
N GLY A 152 -6.74 13.00 5.19
CA GLY A 152 -7.08 13.25 3.81
C GLY A 152 -7.60 12.04 3.07
N THR A 153 -8.52 12.29 2.15
CA THR A 153 -9.12 11.25 1.32
C THR A 153 -8.31 11.02 0.06
N MET A 154 -7.90 9.79 -0.15
CA MET A 154 -7.22 9.35 -1.36
C MET A 154 -8.21 8.65 -2.30
N VAL A 155 -8.45 9.22 -3.49
CA VAL A 155 -9.17 8.51 -4.56
C VAL A 155 -8.21 7.64 -5.35
N VAL A 156 -8.60 6.39 -5.61
CA VAL A 156 -7.84 5.46 -6.43
C VAL A 156 -8.55 5.22 -7.75
N ILE A 157 -7.88 5.57 -8.85
CA ILE A 157 -8.39 5.38 -10.21
C ILE A 157 -7.72 4.20 -10.90
N GLU A 158 -8.32 3.73 -12.00
CA GLU A 158 -7.84 2.52 -12.70
C GLU A 158 -6.42 2.67 -13.26
N GLY A 159 -6.08 3.81 -13.86
CA GLY A 159 -4.83 3.94 -14.62
C GLY A 159 -4.80 3.05 -15.88
N PRO A 160 -3.66 2.90 -16.58
CA PRO A 160 -2.37 3.55 -16.28
C PRO A 160 -2.32 5.05 -16.64
N ARG A 161 -3.30 5.55 -17.43
CA ARG A 161 -3.37 6.96 -17.80
C ARG A 161 -3.54 7.86 -16.56
N PHE A 162 -3.08 9.08 -16.66
CA PHE A 162 -3.42 10.14 -15.72
C PHE A 162 -4.86 10.61 -15.90
N SER A 163 -5.37 11.39 -14.97
CA SER A 163 -6.70 11.99 -15.05
C SER A 163 -6.82 12.95 -16.23
N THR A 164 -8.01 13.08 -16.75
CA THR A 164 -8.36 14.27 -17.54
C THR A 164 -8.55 15.48 -16.60
N ARG A 165 -8.46 16.70 -17.13
CA ARG A 165 -8.73 17.91 -16.31
C ARG A 165 -10.14 17.91 -15.73
N ALA A 166 -11.12 17.33 -16.44
CA ALA A 166 -12.50 17.24 -15.95
C ALA A 166 -12.63 16.25 -14.78
N GLU A 167 -11.96 15.10 -14.86
CA GLU A 167 -11.90 14.11 -13.78
C GLU A 167 -11.22 14.70 -12.54
N SER A 168 -10.06 15.33 -12.70
CA SER A 168 -9.32 15.94 -11.61
C SER A 168 -10.14 17.00 -10.87
N ARG A 169 -10.78 17.92 -11.63
CA ARG A 169 -11.69 18.94 -11.05
C ARG A 169 -12.90 18.31 -10.35
N HIS A 170 -13.45 17.23 -10.91
CA HIS A 170 -14.56 16.51 -10.28
C HIS A 170 -14.13 15.93 -8.94
N TYR A 171 -12.96 15.26 -8.87
CA TYR A 171 -12.45 14.68 -7.63
C TYR A 171 -12.14 15.75 -6.57
N ALA A 172 -11.51 16.84 -6.96
CA ALA A 172 -11.26 17.98 -6.08
C ALA A 172 -12.56 18.59 -5.50
N ALA A 173 -13.61 18.69 -6.32
CA ALA A 173 -14.93 19.20 -5.92
C ALA A 173 -15.65 18.28 -4.91
N GLN A 174 -15.32 16.99 -4.86
CA GLN A 174 -15.80 16.08 -3.82
C GLN A 174 -15.10 16.28 -2.47
N GLY A 175 -14.09 17.13 -2.40
CA GLY A 175 -13.30 17.35 -1.20
C GLY A 175 -12.17 16.34 -1.00
N TRP A 176 -11.86 15.51 -2.01
CA TRP A 176 -10.74 14.55 -1.95
C TRP A 176 -9.43 15.26 -2.18
N ASP A 177 -8.37 14.73 -1.59
CA ASP A 177 -7.10 15.45 -1.46
C ASP A 177 -5.98 14.89 -2.34
N LEU A 178 -6.01 13.58 -2.53
CA LEU A 178 -4.98 12.83 -3.21
C LEU A 178 -5.57 11.93 -4.28
N ILE A 179 -4.84 11.73 -5.36
CA ILE A 179 -5.18 10.76 -6.39
C ILE A 179 -4.06 9.75 -6.57
N ASN A 180 -4.43 8.47 -6.60
CA ASN A 180 -3.52 7.33 -6.68
C ASN A 180 -4.04 6.29 -7.68
N ARG A 181 -3.22 5.25 -7.96
CA ARG A 181 -3.61 4.17 -8.87
C ARG A 181 -3.48 2.77 -8.28
N THR A 182 -3.00 2.62 -7.05
CA THR A 182 -2.62 1.31 -6.51
C THR A 182 -3.17 1.00 -5.12
N GLY A 183 -3.61 2.01 -4.35
CA GLY A 183 -4.12 1.82 -3.00
C GLY A 183 -5.38 0.95 -2.90
N ALA A 184 -6.16 0.84 -4.00
CA ALA A 184 -7.23 -0.12 -4.15
C ALA A 184 -6.90 -1.09 -5.31
N PRO A 185 -7.15 -2.40 -5.11
CA PRO A 185 -7.76 -3.06 -3.95
C PRO A 185 -6.78 -3.41 -2.82
N GLU A 186 -5.51 -2.94 -2.88
CA GLU A 186 -4.43 -3.35 -1.97
C GLU A 186 -4.82 -3.24 -0.48
N ALA A 187 -5.42 -2.12 -0.07
CA ALA A 187 -5.86 -1.91 1.32
C ALA A 187 -6.95 -2.89 1.77
N ALA A 188 -7.93 -3.17 0.90
CA ALA A 188 -9.02 -4.10 1.21
C ALA A 188 -8.50 -5.55 1.32
N LEU A 189 -7.65 -5.98 0.38
CA LEU A 189 -7.06 -7.31 0.38
C LEU A 189 -6.13 -7.51 1.60
N ALA A 190 -5.36 -6.49 1.99
CA ALA A 190 -4.57 -6.53 3.21
C ALA A 190 -5.46 -6.72 4.45
N ARG A 191 -6.61 -6.01 4.52
CA ARG A 191 -7.57 -6.17 5.62
C ARG A 191 -8.21 -7.56 5.62
N GLU A 192 -8.57 -8.13 4.47
CA GLU A 192 -9.09 -9.50 4.36
C GLU A 192 -8.05 -10.54 4.83
N MET A 193 -6.76 -10.27 4.67
CA MET A 193 -5.68 -11.09 5.21
C MET A 193 -5.34 -10.77 6.69
N GLY A 194 -6.10 -9.90 7.36
CA GLY A 194 -5.89 -9.51 8.76
C GLY A 194 -4.60 -8.74 8.99
N GLN A 195 -4.12 -8.05 7.98
CA GLN A 195 -2.92 -7.22 8.04
C GLN A 195 -3.26 -5.78 8.43
N CYS A 196 -2.43 -5.20 9.28
CA CYS A 196 -2.43 -3.78 9.60
C CYS A 196 -1.78 -3.01 8.43
N TYR A 197 -2.57 -2.33 7.62
CA TYR A 197 -2.09 -1.65 6.41
C TYR A 197 -2.21 -0.13 6.56
N ALA A 198 -1.19 0.62 6.13
CA ALA A 198 -1.28 2.07 5.94
C ALA A 198 -0.43 2.52 4.74
N SER A 199 -0.90 3.57 4.07
CA SER A 199 -0.17 4.22 2.97
C SER A 199 0.66 5.39 3.49
N LEU A 200 1.85 5.59 2.87
CA LEU A 200 2.64 6.80 2.94
C LEU A 200 2.69 7.41 1.54
N ALA A 201 1.94 8.46 1.31
CA ALA A 201 1.79 9.10 0.02
C ALA A 201 2.81 10.23 -0.16
N LEU A 202 3.66 10.15 -1.18
CA LEU A 202 4.48 11.27 -1.63
C LEU A 202 3.72 12.00 -2.74
N VAL A 203 3.39 13.26 -2.53
CA VAL A 203 2.79 14.12 -3.56
C VAL A 203 3.85 14.45 -4.61
N THR A 204 3.65 13.97 -5.83
CA THR A 204 4.62 14.15 -6.93
C THR A 204 4.26 15.28 -7.88
N ASP A 205 2.98 15.63 -7.94
CA ASP A 205 2.40 16.62 -8.86
C ASP A 205 1.04 17.10 -8.33
N MET A 206 0.44 18.09 -8.98
CA MET A 206 -0.90 18.61 -8.64
C MET A 206 -1.98 18.08 -9.58
N ASP A 207 -1.87 16.87 -10.07
CA ASP A 207 -2.74 16.24 -11.05
C ASP A 207 -3.16 17.18 -12.21
N ALA A 208 -3.98 16.72 -13.13
CA ALA A 208 -4.29 17.47 -14.37
C ALA A 208 -5.21 18.68 -14.17
N GLY A 209 -5.83 18.86 -12.99
CA GLY A 209 -6.87 19.87 -12.77
C GLY A 209 -6.43 21.14 -12.10
N ALA A 210 -5.36 21.12 -11.32
CA ALA A 210 -4.96 22.23 -10.45
C ALA A 210 -4.10 23.29 -11.19
N GLU A 211 -3.35 22.91 -12.22
CA GLU A 211 -2.46 23.82 -12.94
C GLU A 211 -2.90 24.07 -14.39
N SER A 212 -2.67 25.31 -14.87
CA SER A 212 -2.79 25.70 -16.28
C SER A 212 -1.50 25.34 -17.02
N GLY A 213 -1.21 24.05 -17.24
CA GLY A 213 0.02 23.57 -17.88
C GLY A 213 -0.22 22.35 -18.78
N ASP A 214 0.87 21.74 -19.24
CA ASP A 214 0.83 20.60 -20.18
C ASP A 214 0.35 19.28 -19.55
N GLY A 215 -0.05 19.29 -18.27
CA GLY A 215 -0.49 18.11 -17.52
C GLY A 215 0.67 17.36 -16.87
N VAL A 216 0.36 16.23 -16.23
CA VAL A 216 1.32 15.42 -15.47
C VAL A 216 2.16 14.56 -16.41
N GLY A 217 3.49 14.67 -16.32
CA GLY A 217 4.44 13.85 -17.06
C GLY A 217 5.05 12.75 -16.18
N GLN A 218 5.12 11.53 -16.69
CA GLN A 218 5.69 10.39 -15.96
C GLN A 218 7.14 10.64 -15.51
N GLU A 219 7.95 11.31 -16.32
CA GLU A 219 9.35 11.62 -16.02
C GLU A 219 9.49 12.53 -14.79
N ALA A 220 8.65 13.57 -14.69
CA ALA A 220 8.61 14.48 -13.56
C ALA A 220 8.25 13.76 -12.26
N VAL A 221 7.24 12.87 -12.31
CA VAL A 221 6.83 12.01 -11.19
C VAL A 221 8.01 11.17 -10.68
N PHE A 222 8.70 10.47 -11.59
CA PHE A 222 9.85 9.66 -11.19
C PHE A 222 11.05 10.50 -10.71
N ALA A 223 11.28 11.67 -11.27
CA ALA A 223 12.34 12.55 -10.84
C ALA A 223 12.13 13.03 -9.40
N LEU A 224 10.92 13.48 -9.07
CA LEU A 224 10.60 13.95 -7.72
C LEU A 224 10.62 12.79 -6.72
N PHE A 225 10.17 11.60 -7.12
CA PHE A 225 10.25 10.42 -6.26
C PHE A 225 11.71 10.07 -5.93
N ARG A 226 12.60 10.04 -6.93
CA ARG A 226 14.05 9.82 -6.71
C ARG A 226 14.68 10.84 -5.79
N GLN A 227 14.30 12.13 -5.89
CA GLN A 227 14.81 13.19 -5.02
C GLN A 227 14.43 12.99 -3.55
N ASN A 228 13.30 12.32 -3.29
CA ASN A 228 12.79 12.07 -1.94
C ASN A 228 13.08 10.65 -1.42
N LEU A 229 13.81 9.83 -2.19
CA LEU A 229 14.02 8.41 -1.85
C LEU A 229 14.75 8.22 -0.53
N GLU A 230 15.78 9.02 -0.25
CA GLU A 230 16.55 8.96 0.99
C GLU A 230 15.66 9.33 2.20
N ARG A 231 14.88 10.41 2.09
CA ARG A 231 13.92 10.82 3.12
C ARG A 231 12.88 9.73 3.37
N LEU A 232 12.30 9.14 2.32
CA LEU A 232 11.33 8.04 2.43
C LEU A 232 11.94 6.82 3.11
N THR A 233 13.16 6.44 2.75
CA THR A 233 13.87 5.31 3.34
C THR A 233 14.13 5.52 4.82
N GLY A 234 14.62 6.70 5.21
CA GLY A 234 14.85 7.07 6.60
C GLY A 234 13.56 7.08 7.42
N LEU A 235 12.50 7.68 6.87
CA LEU A 235 11.18 7.71 7.52
C LEU A 235 10.63 6.30 7.73
N LEU A 236 10.68 5.44 6.73
CA LEU A 236 10.21 4.06 6.85
C LEU A 236 11.01 3.28 7.89
N GLY A 237 12.34 3.48 7.97
CA GLY A 237 13.17 2.89 9.02
C GLY A 237 12.73 3.31 10.42
N SER A 238 12.54 4.61 10.65
CA SER A 238 12.03 5.15 11.92
C SER A 238 10.62 4.68 12.26
N ALA A 239 9.74 4.60 11.24
CA ALA A 239 8.39 4.09 11.42
C ALA A 239 8.39 2.61 11.83
N ILE A 240 9.24 1.77 11.21
CA ILE A 240 9.39 0.35 11.52
C ILE A 240 9.81 0.16 12.98
N GLU A 241 10.77 0.97 13.47
CA GLU A 241 11.19 0.95 14.88
C GLU A 241 10.03 1.29 15.82
N GLY A 242 9.20 2.27 15.46
CA GLY A 242 8.06 2.76 16.25
C GLY A 242 6.75 1.97 16.10
N LEU A 243 6.71 0.89 15.31
CA LEU A 243 5.48 0.11 15.11
C LEU A 243 5.01 -0.57 16.41
N PRO A 244 3.71 -0.45 16.76
CA PRO A 244 3.14 -1.15 17.89
C PRO A 244 3.06 -2.67 17.65
N ASP A 245 2.86 -3.45 18.72
CA ASP A 245 2.57 -4.87 18.61
C ASP A 245 1.26 -5.07 17.80
N PRO A 246 1.29 -5.83 16.69
CA PRO A 246 0.09 -6.09 15.88
C PRO A 246 -0.96 -6.94 16.61
N ALA A 247 -0.61 -7.66 17.67
CA ALA A 247 -1.53 -8.48 18.43
C ALA A 247 -2.64 -7.67 19.14
N VAL A 248 -2.37 -6.41 19.46
CA VAL A 248 -3.36 -5.51 20.10
C VAL A 248 -4.26 -4.78 19.10
N CYS A 249 -4.13 -5.06 17.80
CA CYS A 249 -4.88 -4.38 16.76
C CYS A 249 -6.09 -5.19 16.27
N ALA A 250 -7.25 -4.54 16.16
CA ALA A 250 -8.47 -5.15 15.63
C ALA A 250 -8.38 -5.57 14.15
N CYS A 251 -7.36 -5.12 13.40
CA CYS A 251 -7.17 -5.53 12.01
C CYS A 251 -6.97 -7.05 11.84
N GLY A 252 -6.45 -7.73 12.86
CA GLY A 252 -6.19 -9.17 12.83
C GLY A 252 -7.30 -10.03 13.46
N SER A 253 -8.37 -9.42 13.96
CA SER A 253 -9.46 -10.13 14.67
C SER A 253 -10.86 -9.80 14.16
N TRP A 254 -10.99 -9.02 13.09
CA TRP A 254 -12.30 -8.62 12.55
C TRP A 254 -13.17 -9.81 12.14
N TRP A 255 -12.55 -10.92 11.80
CA TRP A 255 -13.22 -12.17 11.41
C TRP A 255 -13.57 -13.10 12.58
N ASP A 256 -13.35 -12.70 13.83
CA ASP A 256 -13.66 -13.56 14.98
C ASP A 256 -15.17 -13.83 15.02
N GLY A 257 -15.52 -15.12 14.92
CA GLY A 257 -16.90 -15.57 14.79
C GLY A 257 -17.49 -15.50 13.37
N VAL A 258 -16.68 -15.19 12.36
CA VAL A 258 -17.09 -15.20 10.95
C VAL A 258 -16.55 -16.46 10.26
N ASP A 259 -17.44 -17.18 9.55
CA ASP A 259 -17.04 -18.30 8.69
C ASP A 259 -16.46 -17.77 7.38
N LEU A 260 -15.13 -17.74 7.30
CA LEU A 260 -14.44 -17.32 6.09
C LEU A 260 -14.60 -18.35 4.98
N THR A 261 -14.85 -17.89 3.76
CA THR A 261 -14.97 -18.73 2.56
C THR A 261 -13.67 -18.83 1.77
N TYR A 262 -12.58 -18.33 2.32
CA TYR A 262 -11.23 -18.35 1.76
C TYR A 262 -10.20 -18.66 2.85
N GLU A 263 -9.03 -19.11 2.40
CA GLU A 263 -7.92 -19.46 3.29
C GLU A 263 -7.10 -18.20 3.66
N VAL A 264 -6.76 -18.10 4.95
CA VAL A 264 -5.80 -17.10 5.45
C VAL A 264 -4.55 -17.85 5.95
N PRO A 265 -3.39 -17.66 5.32
CA PRO A 265 -2.18 -18.36 5.72
C PRO A 265 -1.81 -18.14 7.19
N GLY A 266 -1.39 -19.22 7.86
CA GLY A 266 -1.00 -19.19 9.28
C GLY A 266 -2.15 -19.13 10.28
N ILE A 267 -3.41 -19.35 9.83
CA ILE A 267 -4.57 -19.50 10.71
C ILE A 267 -5.16 -20.89 10.47
N GLU A 268 -4.86 -21.84 11.38
CA GLU A 268 -5.39 -23.19 11.28
C GLU A 268 -6.90 -23.22 11.55
N GLY A 269 -7.64 -24.00 10.76
CA GLY A 269 -9.04 -24.33 11.01
C GLY A 269 -10.08 -23.31 10.57
N ARG A 270 -9.71 -22.25 9.87
CA ARG A 270 -10.67 -21.34 9.24
C ARG A 270 -10.64 -21.55 7.71
N ARG A 271 -11.63 -22.26 7.22
CA ARG A 271 -11.99 -22.39 5.81
C ARG A 271 -13.27 -21.62 5.59
#